data_a24acd7cacb3ffcf2f887185593ba1c2
#
_entry.id   a24acd7cacb3ffcf2f887185593ba1c2
#
_cell.length_a   1.000
_cell.length_b   1.000
_cell.length_c   1.000
_cell.angle_alpha   90.00
_cell.angle_beta   90.00
_cell.angle_gamma   90.00
#
_symmetry.space_group_name_H-M   'P 1'
#
loop_
_entity.id
_entity.type
_entity.pdbx_description
1 polymer ?
#
loop_
_entity_poly.entity_id
_entity_poly.type
_entity_poly.pdbx_seq_one_letter_code
_entity_poly.pdbx_strand_id
1 'polypeptide(L)'
;MTREQKQMARRLKAKGLKLREIARELSCSMALVKISVYAQGEEAGKPDHWTPAPGRLSADEREEILLGLGRNESMSVIARSLGRAPSTVTREVAANGGADGYGAWRAHCRAEASSRRPKPAKLAHPPLARQVTTWLERLWSPQEIAERLRLDFGDDPMMQVSHETIYQSLFVQGRGELRRELARCLRSGRTARRHGPVEKRGKISNMVMISERPAEAEDRAVPGHWEGDLIIGAGNKSAVGTLVERSTRFLLLLHLPDGYAAVNVEKAMRKAIKKLPDELTRSVTWDQGSEMASHVSFTVDTGIPVYFCDPHSPWQRGSNENTNGLLRQYMPKSTDLSQHSAADLVRFQRSLNGRPRKTLGYMKPSEKFAELVALTP
;
A
#
# COMPACT_ATOMS: atom_id res chain seq x y z
N MET A 1 0.93 33.44 -10.17
CA MET A 1 2.40 33.33 -10.30
C MET A 1 2.89 32.24 -9.36
N THR A 2 3.74 31.36 -9.88
CA THR A 2 4.45 30.37 -9.05
C THR A 2 5.49 31.07 -8.15
N ARG A 3 6.01 30.35 -7.16
CA ARG A 3 7.06 30.87 -6.26
C ARG A 3 8.32 31.29 -7.05
N GLU A 4 8.70 30.50 -8.02
CA GLU A 4 9.82 30.76 -8.93
C GLU A 4 9.60 32.03 -9.77
N GLN A 5 8.41 32.16 -10.36
CA GLN A 5 8.05 33.37 -11.08
C GLN A 5 8.10 34.65 -10.21
N LYS A 6 7.72 34.53 -8.92
CA LYS A 6 7.82 35.63 -7.96
C LYS A 6 9.27 36.01 -7.68
N GLN A 7 10.15 35.03 -7.50
CA GLN A 7 11.59 35.28 -7.29
C GLN A 7 12.24 35.88 -8.53
N MET A 8 11.93 35.32 -9.70
CA MET A 8 12.41 35.86 -10.98
C MET A 8 11.96 37.30 -11.18
N ALA A 9 10.70 37.65 -10.88
CA ALA A 9 10.19 39.00 -10.94
C ALA A 9 11.00 39.97 -10.06
N ARG A 10 11.35 39.56 -8.85
CA ARG A 10 12.18 40.33 -7.92
C ARG A 10 13.61 40.54 -8.46
N ARG A 11 14.23 39.47 -9.00
CA ARG A 11 15.57 39.53 -9.61
C ARG A 11 15.62 40.49 -10.82
N LEU A 12 14.69 40.34 -11.76
CA LEU A 12 14.59 41.19 -12.95
C LEU A 12 14.33 42.65 -12.56
N LYS A 13 13.54 42.89 -11.51
CA LYS A 13 13.35 44.25 -10.98
C LYS A 13 14.63 44.82 -10.36
N ALA A 14 15.38 44.06 -9.61
CA ALA A 14 16.66 44.41 -9.02
C ALA A 14 17.71 44.75 -10.13
N LYS A 15 17.62 44.08 -11.30
CA LYS A 15 18.45 44.35 -12.49
C LYS A 15 17.94 45.52 -13.32
N GLY A 16 16.93 46.28 -12.87
CA GLY A 16 16.46 47.52 -13.45
C GLY A 16 15.33 47.40 -14.48
N LEU A 17 14.81 46.23 -14.78
CA LEU A 17 13.72 46.07 -15.73
C LEU A 17 12.43 46.75 -15.26
N LYS A 18 11.64 47.29 -16.20
CA LYS A 18 10.31 47.88 -15.93
C LYS A 18 9.28 46.78 -15.67
N LEU A 19 8.29 47.04 -14.84
CA LEU A 19 7.26 46.04 -14.49
C LEU A 19 6.52 45.47 -15.72
N ARG A 20 6.35 46.25 -16.79
CA ARG A 20 5.73 45.81 -18.05
C ARG A 20 6.60 44.76 -18.77
N GLU A 21 7.90 44.94 -18.76
CA GLU A 21 8.87 44.02 -19.37
C GLU A 21 8.90 42.71 -18.60
N ILE A 22 8.93 42.80 -17.27
CA ILE A 22 8.87 41.63 -16.38
C ILE A 22 7.54 40.85 -16.56
N ALA A 23 6.42 41.55 -16.70
CA ALA A 23 5.11 40.95 -16.94
C ALA A 23 5.06 40.19 -18.28
N ARG A 24 5.67 40.76 -19.32
CA ARG A 24 5.80 40.09 -20.64
C ARG A 24 6.70 38.87 -20.55
N GLU A 25 7.85 39.00 -19.91
CA GLU A 25 8.85 37.94 -19.73
C GLU A 25 8.26 36.73 -19.01
N LEU A 26 7.55 37.00 -17.93
CA LEU A 26 6.98 35.94 -17.10
C LEU A 26 5.58 35.47 -17.57
N SER A 27 5.08 36.02 -18.68
CA SER A 27 3.75 35.72 -19.24
C SER A 27 2.62 35.85 -18.20
N CYS A 28 2.66 36.93 -17.39
CA CYS A 28 1.68 37.14 -16.32
C CYS A 28 1.21 38.60 -16.29
N SER A 29 0.12 38.88 -15.56
CA SER A 29 -0.40 40.23 -15.47
C SER A 29 0.53 41.17 -14.69
N MET A 30 0.58 42.43 -15.10
CA MET A 30 1.38 43.49 -14.44
C MET A 30 0.99 43.65 -12.95
N ALA A 31 -0.29 43.44 -12.60
CA ALA A 31 -0.76 43.49 -11.21
C ALA A 31 -0.11 42.40 -10.35
N LEU A 32 0.00 41.17 -10.86
CA LEU A 32 0.66 40.06 -10.17
C LEU A 32 2.16 40.28 -10.00
N VAL A 33 2.82 40.86 -11.01
CA VAL A 33 4.24 41.28 -10.92
C VAL A 33 4.42 42.33 -9.85
N LYS A 34 3.59 43.37 -9.84
CA LYS A 34 3.64 44.45 -8.85
C LYS A 34 3.51 43.90 -7.42
N ILE A 35 2.51 43.06 -7.19
CA ILE A 35 2.32 42.39 -5.89
C ILE A 35 3.57 41.56 -5.52
N SER A 36 4.09 40.77 -6.44
CA SER A 36 5.23 39.88 -6.19
C SER A 36 6.54 40.59 -5.92
N VAL A 37 6.76 41.76 -6.55
CA VAL A 37 7.96 42.59 -6.39
C VAL A 37 7.92 43.37 -5.07
N TYR A 38 6.76 43.89 -4.69
CA TYR A 38 6.62 44.80 -3.55
C TYR A 38 6.00 44.13 -2.30
N ALA A 39 5.55 42.88 -2.34
CA ALA A 39 5.11 42.19 -1.15
C ALA A 39 6.28 41.92 -0.21
N GLN A 40 6.23 42.50 0.98
CA GLN A 40 7.14 42.17 2.09
C GLN A 40 6.67 40.88 2.74
N GLY A 41 7.46 39.81 2.65
CA GLY A 41 7.20 38.55 3.30
C GLY A 41 8.24 37.52 2.88
N GLU A 42 9.16 37.21 3.78
CA GLU A 42 10.13 36.12 3.63
C GLU A 42 9.43 34.78 3.68
N GLU A 43 9.47 34.02 2.62
CA GLU A 43 9.38 32.58 2.68
C GLU A 43 10.79 32.01 2.55
N ALA A 44 11.45 31.85 3.70
CA ALA A 44 12.66 31.02 3.82
C ALA A 44 12.25 29.57 3.71
N GLY A 45 12.48 28.95 2.57
CA GLY A 45 12.26 27.54 2.34
C GLY A 45 12.97 27.10 1.07
N LYS A 46 13.61 25.94 1.09
CA LYS A 46 14.48 25.30 0.10
C LYS A 46 14.23 25.74 -1.35
N PRO A 47 15.28 25.99 -2.14
CA PRO A 47 15.15 26.34 -3.56
C PRO A 47 14.58 25.15 -4.34
N ASP A 48 13.32 25.27 -4.75
CA ASP A 48 12.68 24.38 -5.74
C ASP A 48 13.12 24.81 -7.16
N HIS A 49 14.44 24.93 -7.38
CA HIS A 49 14.96 25.30 -8.70
C HIS A 49 15.57 24.06 -9.36
N TRP A 50 15.02 23.74 -10.54
CA TRP A 50 15.73 22.84 -11.43
C TRP A 50 17.11 23.43 -11.74
N THR A 51 18.16 22.71 -11.39
CA THR A 51 19.53 23.06 -11.69
C THR A 51 19.97 22.25 -12.90
N PRO A 52 20.39 22.93 -14.01
CA PRO A 52 20.88 22.22 -15.18
C PRO A 52 22.10 21.38 -14.85
N ALA A 53 22.28 20.28 -15.59
CA ALA A 53 23.51 19.49 -15.49
C ALA A 53 24.75 20.33 -15.86
N PRO A 54 25.93 20.00 -15.34
CA PRO A 54 27.18 20.69 -15.68
C PRO A 54 27.36 20.84 -17.20
N GLY A 55 27.76 22.02 -17.64
CA GLY A 55 27.95 22.34 -19.06
C GLY A 55 26.71 22.89 -19.79
N ARG A 56 25.52 22.84 -19.19
CA ARG A 56 24.31 23.49 -19.72
C ARG A 56 24.15 24.90 -19.15
N LEU A 57 23.43 25.77 -19.88
CA LEU A 57 23.18 27.15 -19.44
C LEU A 57 22.29 27.14 -18.18
N SER A 58 22.68 27.93 -17.18
CA SER A 58 21.89 28.17 -15.96
C SER A 58 20.80 29.20 -16.20
N ALA A 59 19.94 29.43 -15.21
CA ALA A 59 18.95 30.49 -15.22
C ALA A 59 19.64 31.87 -15.28
N ASP A 60 20.69 32.05 -14.48
CA ASP A 60 21.44 33.29 -14.40
C ASP A 60 22.16 33.60 -15.72
N GLU A 61 22.75 32.60 -16.38
CA GLU A 61 23.38 32.79 -17.71
C GLU A 61 22.34 33.18 -18.78
N ARG A 62 21.11 32.65 -18.72
CA ARG A 62 20.02 33.03 -19.60
C ARG A 62 19.54 34.47 -19.35
N GLU A 63 19.55 34.91 -18.11
CA GLU A 63 19.28 36.31 -17.76
C GLU A 63 20.34 37.25 -18.35
N GLU A 64 21.64 36.88 -18.24
CA GLU A 64 22.71 37.68 -18.84
C GLU A 64 22.61 37.71 -20.37
N ILE A 65 22.22 36.59 -21.03
CA ILE A 65 21.93 36.63 -22.49
C ILE A 65 20.80 37.64 -22.79
N LEU A 66 19.69 37.63 -22.03
CA LEU A 66 18.59 38.57 -22.23
C LEU A 66 19.04 40.02 -22.06
N LEU A 67 19.83 40.32 -21.04
CA LEU A 67 20.35 41.65 -20.78
C LEU A 67 21.34 42.11 -21.86
N GLY A 68 22.22 41.22 -22.34
CA GLY A 68 23.15 41.48 -23.42
C GLY A 68 22.45 41.81 -24.74
N LEU A 69 21.39 41.00 -25.08
CA LEU A 69 20.52 41.27 -26.23
C LEU A 69 19.84 42.66 -26.12
N GLY A 70 19.33 43.01 -24.93
CA GLY A 70 18.72 44.31 -24.66
C GLY A 70 19.68 45.50 -24.79
N ARG A 71 21.00 45.26 -24.69
CA ARG A 71 22.06 46.24 -24.92
C ARG A 71 22.58 46.23 -26.37
N ASN A 72 21.98 45.46 -27.27
CA ASN A 72 22.42 45.26 -28.66
C ASN A 72 23.84 44.68 -28.77
N GLU A 73 24.29 43.88 -27.79
CA GLU A 73 25.59 43.22 -27.83
C GLU A 73 25.55 42.03 -28.81
N SER A 74 26.68 41.80 -29.50
CA SER A 74 26.79 40.63 -30.39
C SER A 74 26.84 39.32 -29.59
N MET A 75 26.37 38.20 -30.19
CA MET A 75 26.40 36.86 -29.59
C MET A 75 27.79 36.45 -29.09
N SER A 76 28.84 36.91 -29.78
CA SER A 76 30.23 36.65 -29.41
C SER A 76 30.66 37.43 -28.17
N VAL A 77 30.17 38.65 -27.98
CA VAL A 77 30.42 39.43 -26.76
C VAL A 77 29.74 38.83 -25.57
N ILE A 78 28.45 38.51 -25.71
CA ILE A 78 27.65 37.83 -24.65
C ILE A 78 28.28 36.50 -24.29
N ALA A 79 28.69 35.68 -25.26
CA ALA A 79 29.34 34.39 -25.01
C ALA A 79 30.65 34.51 -24.23
N ARG A 80 31.44 35.53 -24.56
CA ARG A 80 32.72 35.83 -23.88
C ARG A 80 32.49 36.23 -22.42
N SER A 81 31.49 37.07 -22.13
CA SER A 81 31.16 37.45 -20.75
C SER A 81 30.73 36.26 -19.89
N LEU A 82 30.07 35.27 -20.50
CA LEU A 82 29.61 34.05 -19.84
C LEU A 82 30.68 32.92 -19.78
N GLY A 83 31.85 33.10 -20.42
CA GLY A 83 32.83 32.06 -20.55
C GLY A 83 32.34 30.85 -21.36
N ARG A 84 31.42 31.07 -22.33
CA ARG A 84 30.80 30.05 -23.15
C ARG A 84 31.22 30.15 -24.61
N ALA A 85 31.09 29.07 -25.38
CA ALA A 85 31.30 29.13 -26.82
C ALA A 85 30.22 29.99 -27.50
N PRO A 86 30.56 30.87 -28.50
CA PRO A 86 29.58 31.66 -29.22
C PRO A 86 28.45 30.84 -29.85
N SER A 87 28.75 29.66 -30.34
CA SER A 87 27.76 28.71 -30.87
C SER A 87 26.72 28.25 -29.85
N THR A 88 27.05 28.27 -28.56
CA THR A 88 26.11 27.91 -27.49
C THR A 88 25.06 29.01 -27.33
N VAL A 89 25.49 30.28 -27.27
CA VAL A 89 24.60 31.41 -27.14
C VAL A 89 23.74 31.56 -28.40
N THR A 90 24.35 31.46 -29.60
CA THR A 90 23.63 31.55 -30.88
C THR A 90 22.53 30.50 -30.98
N ARG A 91 22.85 29.24 -30.65
CA ARG A 91 21.84 28.14 -30.65
C ARG A 91 20.74 28.33 -29.60
N GLU A 92 21.09 28.82 -28.42
CA GLU A 92 20.11 29.11 -27.34
C GLU A 92 19.13 30.21 -27.80
N VAL A 93 19.66 31.33 -28.33
CA VAL A 93 18.82 32.43 -28.79
C VAL A 93 17.96 32.03 -29.99
N ALA A 94 18.54 31.34 -30.99
CA ALA A 94 17.79 30.86 -32.16
C ALA A 94 16.67 29.88 -31.78
N ALA A 95 16.93 28.96 -30.88
CA ALA A 95 15.93 28.00 -30.40
C ALA A 95 14.79 28.63 -29.59
N ASN A 96 14.97 29.85 -29.05
CA ASN A 96 14.04 30.51 -28.15
C ASN A 96 13.45 31.83 -28.70
N GLY A 97 13.31 31.96 -30.03
CA GLY A 97 12.58 33.04 -30.67
C GLY A 97 13.43 34.13 -31.30
N GLY A 98 14.73 33.91 -31.43
CA GLY A 98 15.67 34.89 -31.96
C GLY A 98 15.95 36.06 -30.99
N ALA A 99 16.74 37.07 -31.42
CA ALA A 99 17.13 38.16 -30.54
C ALA A 99 15.93 38.98 -30.02
N ASP A 100 14.96 39.27 -30.89
CA ASP A 100 13.79 40.09 -30.56
C ASP A 100 12.74 39.35 -29.71
N GLY A 101 12.69 38.02 -29.83
CA GLY A 101 11.71 37.17 -29.14
C GLY A 101 12.28 36.37 -27.95
N TYR A 102 13.57 36.52 -27.64
CA TYR A 102 14.22 35.79 -26.58
C TYR A 102 13.66 36.11 -25.20
N GLY A 103 13.38 35.08 -24.40
CA GLY A 103 12.91 35.21 -23.03
C GLY A 103 13.63 34.24 -22.11
N ALA A 104 14.47 34.74 -21.20
CA ALA A 104 15.32 33.93 -20.32
C ALA A 104 14.55 32.90 -19.50
N TRP A 105 13.43 33.34 -18.90
CA TRP A 105 12.56 32.43 -18.13
C TRP A 105 11.91 31.37 -19.01
N ARG A 106 11.35 31.74 -20.15
CA ARG A 106 10.74 30.82 -21.10
C ARG A 106 11.75 29.79 -21.60
N ALA A 107 12.97 30.26 -21.93
CA ALA A 107 14.07 29.39 -22.34
C ALA A 107 14.49 28.42 -21.22
N HIS A 108 14.52 28.89 -19.97
CA HIS A 108 14.81 28.05 -18.80
C HIS A 108 13.74 26.98 -18.58
N CYS A 109 12.46 27.33 -18.57
CA CYS A 109 11.35 26.38 -18.45
C CYS A 109 11.32 25.36 -19.61
N ARG A 110 11.64 25.80 -20.85
CA ARG A 110 11.74 24.89 -22.00
C ARG A 110 12.90 23.90 -21.82
N ALA A 111 14.06 24.38 -21.35
CA ALA A 111 15.21 23.51 -21.08
C ALA A 111 14.92 22.51 -19.95
N GLU A 112 14.22 22.92 -18.90
CA GLU A 112 13.74 22.04 -17.82
C GLU A 112 12.79 20.99 -18.37
N ALA A 113 11.74 21.38 -19.10
CA ALA A 113 10.80 20.47 -19.72
C ALA A 113 11.48 19.46 -20.66
N SER A 114 12.46 19.94 -21.45
CA SER A 114 13.24 19.10 -22.37
C SER A 114 14.21 18.17 -21.65
N SER A 115 14.64 18.50 -20.44
CA SER A 115 15.51 17.64 -19.62
C SER A 115 14.75 16.47 -18.98
N ARG A 116 13.45 16.62 -18.78
CA ARG A 116 12.56 15.59 -18.28
C ARG A 116 12.24 14.63 -19.42
N ARG A 117 12.94 13.50 -19.51
CA ARG A 117 12.53 12.43 -20.44
C ARG A 117 11.16 11.93 -19.96
N PRO A 118 10.10 12.03 -20.76
CA PRO A 118 8.82 11.43 -20.40
C PRO A 118 9.00 9.92 -20.33
N LYS A 119 9.05 9.36 -19.11
CA LYS A 119 9.02 7.92 -18.92
C LYS A 119 7.55 7.49 -19.11
N PRO A 120 7.27 6.50 -19.96
CA PRO A 120 5.93 5.94 -20.03
C PRO A 120 5.49 5.46 -18.65
N ALA A 121 4.22 5.68 -18.31
CA ALA A 121 3.68 5.22 -17.05
C ALA A 121 3.88 3.69 -16.96
N LYS A 122 4.41 3.19 -15.85
CA LYS A 122 4.66 1.74 -15.67
C LYS A 122 3.42 0.89 -15.96
N LEU A 123 2.25 1.36 -15.51
CA LEU A 123 0.97 0.68 -15.73
C LEU A 123 0.39 0.89 -17.15
N ALA A 124 1.09 1.59 -18.05
CA ALA A 124 0.77 1.56 -19.48
C ALA A 124 1.20 0.24 -20.15
N HIS A 125 2.03 -0.59 -19.49
CA HIS A 125 2.37 -1.93 -19.94
C HIS A 125 1.19 -2.90 -19.73
N PRO A 126 0.53 -3.41 -20.78
CA PRO A 126 -0.74 -4.14 -20.65
C PRO A 126 -0.66 -5.43 -19.81
N PRO A 127 0.41 -6.25 -19.89
CA PRO A 127 0.54 -7.44 -19.03
C PRO A 127 0.60 -7.08 -17.55
N LEU A 128 1.41 -6.07 -17.18
CA LEU A 128 1.52 -5.60 -15.81
C LEU A 128 0.19 -5.02 -15.31
N ALA A 129 -0.47 -4.17 -16.10
CA ALA A 129 -1.74 -3.58 -15.74
C ALA A 129 -2.81 -4.65 -15.47
N ARG A 130 -2.93 -5.65 -16.34
CA ARG A 130 -3.86 -6.78 -16.15
C ARG A 130 -3.56 -7.54 -14.87
N GLN A 131 -2.29 -7.85 -14.62
CA GLN A 131 -1.88 -8.59 -13.43
C GLN A 131 -2.21 -7.82 -12.14
N VAL A 132 -1.89 -6.52 -12.10
CA VAL A 132 -2.20 -5.63 -10.97
C VAL A 132 -3.71 -5.55 -10.75
N THR A 133 -4.51 -5.35 -11.80
CA THR A 133 -5.98 -5.29 -11.71
C THR A 133 -6.55 -6.61 -11.16
N THR A 134 -6.14 -7.74 -11.71
CA THR A 134 -6.59 -9.06 -11.25
C THR A 134 -6.31 -9.29 -9.76
N TRP A 135 -5.16 -8.84 -9.26
CA TRP A 135 -4.82 -9.02 -7.85
C TRP A 135 -5.50 -8.00 -6.95
N LEU A 136 -5.78 -6.78 -7.42
CA LEU A 136 -6.62 -5.82 -6.71
C LEU A 136 -8.05 -6.34 -6.54
N GLU A 137 -8.64 -6.93 -7.57
CA GLU A 137 -9.96 -7.56 -7.52
C GLU A 137 -10.01 -8.73 -6.52
N ARG A 138 -8.88 -9.41 -6.31
CA ARG A 138 -8.71 -10.42 -5.26
C ARG A 138 -8.45 -9.82 -3.86
N LEU A 139 -8.65 -8.54 -3.70
CA LEU A 139 -8.48 -7.78 -2.45
C LEU A 139 -7.04 -7.74 -1.93
N TRP A 140 -6.03 -7.94 -2.81
CA TRP A 140 -4.64 -7.75 -2.41
C TRP A 140 -4.32 -6.28 -2.27
N SER A 141 -3.51 -5.93 -1.27
CA SER A 141 -3.02 -4.56 -1.12
C SER A 141 -1.95 -4.24 -2.16
N PRO A 142 -1.77 -2.96 -2.54
CA PRO A 142 -0.69 -2.55 -3.44
C PRO A 142 0.69 -3.01 -3.01
N GLN A 143 0.96 -3.11 -1.70
CA GLN A 143 2.22 -3.62 -1.18
C GLN A 143 2.37 -5.12 -1.42
N GLU A 144 1.33 -5.92 -1.16
CA GLU A 144 1.33 -7.36 -1.45
C GLU A 144 1.54 -7.62 -2.94
N ILE A 145 0.94 -6.80 -3.81
CA ILE A 145 1.08 -6.89 -5.26
C ILE A 145 2.52 -6.57 -5.69
N ALA A 146 3.06 -5.45 -5.25
CA ALA A 146 4.40 -5.02 -5.64
C ALA A 146 5.47 -6.04 -5.24
N GLU A 147 5.40 -6.56 -4.01
CA GLU A 147 6.38 -7.55 -3.54
C GLU A 147 6.18 -8.92 -4.21
N ARG A 148 4.94 -9.32 -4.47
CA ARG A 148 4.67 -10.58 -5.17
C ARG A 148 5.12 -10.52 -6.64
N LEU A 149 4.98 -9.39 -7.32
CA LEU A 149 5.55 -9.20 -8.66
C LEU A 149 7.06 -9.40 -8.68
N ARG A 150 7.78 -8.99 -7.64
CA ARG A 150 9.22 -9.24 -7.52
C ARG A 150 9.55 -10.73 -7.38
N LEU A 151 8.71 -11.48 -6.65
CA LEU A 151 8.92 -12.92 -6.48
C LEU A 151 8.58 -13.69 -7.77
N ASP A 152 7.45 -13.38 -8.40
CA ASP A 152 6.95 -14.14 -9.54
C ASP A 152 7.64 -13.75 -10.87
N PHE A 153 8.12 -12.49 -10.98
CA PHE A 153 8.67 -11.91 -12.22
C PHE A 153 9.98 -11.16 -11.95
N GLY A 154 10.84 -11.69 -11.07
CA GLY A 154 12.08 -11.02 -10.63
C GLY A 154 13.01 -10.60 -11.76
N ASP A 155 13.08 -11.40 -12.82
CA ASP A 155 13.95 -11.21 -13.96
C ASP A 155 13.37 -10.28 -15.04
N ASP A 156 12.10 -9.90 -14.92
CA ASP A 156 11.42 -9.00 -15.87
C ASP A 156 11.20 -7.59 -15.30
N PRO A 157 12.05 -6.60 -15.66
CA PRO A 157 11.88 -5.22 -15.22
C PRO A 157 10.57 -4.56 -15.66
N MET A 158 9.92 -5.07 -16.72
CA MET A 158 8.66 -4.55 -17.22
C MET A 158 7.49 -4.96 -16.33
N MET A 159 7.61 -6.08 -15.61
CA MET A 159 6.65 -6.57 -14.63
C MET A 159 6.89 -6.02 -13.22
N GLN A 160 7.85 -5.10 -13.03
CA GLN A 160 8.14 -4.50 -11.73
C GLN A 160 7.44 -3.15 -11.57
N VAL A 161 6.76 -2.95 -10.45
CA VAL A 161 6.11 -1.69 -10.08
C VAL A 161 6.15 -1.46 -8.58
N SER A 162 6.31 -0.21 -8.14
CA SER A 162 6.24 0.12 -6.73
C SER A 162 4.79 0.19 -6.23
N HIS A 163 4.58 -0.12 -4.96
CA HIS A 163 3.26 0.01 -4.33
C HIS A 163 2.73 1.45 -4.40
N GLU A 164 3.62 2.45 -4.33
CA GLU A 164 3.26 3.86 -4.44
C GLU A 164 2.72 4.19 -5.84
N THR A 165 3.32 3.64 -6.91
CA THR A 165 2.82 3.81 -8.28
C THR A 165 1.42 3.21 -8.43
N ILE A 166 1.17 2.05 -7.80
CA ILE A 166 -0.17 1.45 -7.78
C ILE A 166 -1.16 2.35 -7.03
N TYR A 167 -0.78 2.86 -5.84
CA TYR A 167 -1.63 3.81 -5.10
C TYR A 167 -1.93 5.07 -5.91
N GLN A 168 -0.91 5.68 -6.51
CA GLN A 168 -1.09 6.88 -7.32
C GLN A 168 -2.02 6.63 -8.51
N SER A 169 -1.91 5.49 -9.19
CA SER A 169 -2.80 5.15 -10.29
C SER A 169 -4.26 5.02 -9.85
N LEU A 170 -4.50 4.49 -8.65
CA LEU A 170 -5.85 4.36 -8.08
C LEU A 170 -6.45 5.71 -7.67
N PHE A 171 -5.62 6.66 -7.18
CA PHE A 171 -6.09 7.93 -6.64
C PHE A 171 -6.03 9.09 -7.63
N VAL A 172 -5.06 9.10 -8.55
CA VAL A 172 -4.79 10.26 -9.44
C VAL A 172 -5.43 10.10 -10.82
N GLN A 173 -5.44 8.90 -11.40
CA GLN A 173 -5.92 8.67 -12.78
C GLN A 173 -7.42 8.35 -12.90
N GLY A 174 -8.14 8.26 -11.80
CA GLY A 174 -9.51 7.77 -11.80
C GLY A 174 -10.57 8.84 -11.76
N ARG A 175 -10.96 9.40 -12.90
CA ARG A 175 -12.31 9.91 -13.11
C ARG A 175 -13.15 8.77 -13.71
N GLY A 176 -13.77 7.89 -12.88
CA GLY A 176 -14.61 6.81 -13.38
C GLY A 176 -15.02 5.78 -12.32
N GLU A 177 -15.94 4.89 -12.66
CA GLU A 177 -16.50 3.83 -11.79
C GLU A 177 -15.45 2.86 -11.26
N LEU A 178 -14.49 2.46 -12.09
CA LEU A 178 -13.40 1.55 -11.74
C LEU A 178 -12.60 2.02 -10.50
N ARG A 179 -12.44 3.35 -10.32
CA ARG A 179 -11.80 3.93 -9.14
C ARG A 179 -12.57 3.66 -7.85
N ARG A 180 -13.90 3.76 -7.89
CA ARG A 180 -14.74 3.56 -6.68
C ARG A 180 -14.73 2.10 -6.26
N GLU A 181 -14.74 1.18 -7.20
CA GLU A 181 -14.71 -0.25 -6.92
C GLU A 181 -13.34 -0.68 -6.40
N LEU A 182 -12.25 -0.28 -7.04
CA LEU A 182 -10.90 -0.63 -6.60
C LEU A 182 -10.50 0.06 -5.28
N ALA A 183 -10.98 1.28 -5.02
CA ALA A 183 -10.77 1.94 -3.72
C ALA A 183 -11.51 1.23 -2.57
N ARG A 184 -12.64 0.55 -2.84
CA ARG A 184 -13.33 -0.31 -1.86
C ARG A 184 -12.52 -1.56 -1.50
N CYS A 185 -11.63 -2.00 -2.38
CA CYS A 185 -10.73 -3.13 -2.13
C CYS A 185 -9.61 -2.80 -1.14
N LEU A 186 -9.32 -1.52 -0.89
CA LEU A 186 -8.34 -1.11 0.10
C LEU A 186 -8.92 -1.23 1.51
N ARG A 187 -8.10 -1.74 2.43
CA ARG A 187 -8.44 -1.87 3.85
C ARG A 187 -8.55 -0.49 4.50
N SER A 188 -9.64 0.24 4.23
CA SER A 188 -9.94 1.52 4.87
C SER A 188 -10.98 1.34 5.96
N GLY A 189 -10.63 1.62 7.20
CA GLY A 189 -11.59 1.69 8.29
C GLY A 189 -10.97 1.52 9.66
N ARG A 190 -10.35 2.57 10.20
CA ARG A 190 -10.23 2.72 11.64
C ARG A 190 -11.63 2.95 12.21
N THR A 191 -12.27 1.89 12.71
CA THR A 191 -13.42 2.05 13.60
C THR A 191 -12.89 2.12 15.03
N ALA A 192 -13.22 3.20 15.72
CA ALA A 192 -12.96 3.36 17.14
C ALA A 192 -13.48 2.14 17.92
N ARG A 193 -12.65 1.61 18.82
CA ARG A 193 -13.00 0.52 19.71
C ARG A 193 -14.05 1.03 20.70
N ARG A 194 -15.30 0.61 20.58
CA ARG A 194 -16.28 0.73 21.65
C ARG A 194 -16.11 -0.48 22.56
N HIS A 195 -15.81 -0.25 23.83
CA HIS A 195 -15.92 -1.28 24.86
C HIS A 195 -17.40 -1.61 25.04
N GLY A 196 -17.79 -2.82 24.66
CA GLY A 196 -19.09 -3.38 24.99
C GLY A 196 -19.13 -3.88 26.44
N PRO A 197 -20.31 -4.09 27.01
CA PRO A 197 -20.45 -4.63 28.36
C PRO A 197 -19.80 -6.01 28.45
N VAL A 198 -19.12 -6.26 29.55
CA VAL A 198 -18.47 -7.56 29.86
C VAL A 198 -19.56 -8.56 30.21
N GLU A 199 -19.87 -9.49 29.31
CA GLU A 199 -20.71 -10.64 29.63
C GLU A 199 -19.98 -11.54 30.65
N LYS A 200 -20.70 -11.94 31.70
CA LYS A 200 -20.21 -12.95 32.66
C LYS A 200 -20.17 -14.29 31.93
N ARG A 201 -18.98 -14.69 31.47
CA ARG A 201 -18.74 -16.00 30.83
C ARG A 201 -18.79 -17.10 31.88
N GLY A 202 -19.51 -18.20 31.61
CA GLY A 202 -19.48 -19.39 32.43
C GLY A 202 -18.07 -19.97 32.48
N LYS A 203 -17.67 -20.52 33.62
CA LYS A 203 -16.38 -21.21 33.77
C LYS A 203 -16.40 -22.53 32.99
N ILE A 204 -15.48 -22.70 32.04
CA ILE A 204 -15.22 -23.97 31.37
C ILE A 204 -14.44 -24.86 32.38
N SER A 205 -14.86 -26.10 32.57
CA SER A 205 -14.16 -27.06 33.43
C SER A 205 -12.97 -27.69 32.69
N ASN A 206 -11.95 -28.11 33.43
CA ASN A 206 -10.78 -28.86 32.93
C ASN A 206 -9.99 -28.15 31.80
N MET A 207 -9.88 -26.79 31.85
CA MET A 207 -9.06 -26.04 30.92
C MET A 207 -7.57 -26.32 31.19
N VAL A 208 -6.81 -26.59 30.12
CA VAL A 208 -5.35 -26.56 30.12
C VAL A 208 -4.91 -25.17 29.62
N MET A 209 -4.16 -24.46 30.41
CA MET A 209 -3.78 -23.10 30.10
C MET A 209 -2.63 -23.02 29.08
N ILE A 210 -2.52 -21.91 28.39
CA ILE A 210 -1.49 -21.67 27.37
C ILE A 210 -0.07 -21.78 27.95
N SER A 211 0.12 -21.54 29.25
CA SER A 211 1.39 -21.74 29.96
C SER A 211 1.88 -23.18 29.97
N GLU A 212 0.97 -24.15 29.83
CA GLU A 212 1.28 -25.58 29.78
C GLU A 212 1.52 -26.07 28.34
N ARG A 213 1.37 -25.20 27.35
CA ARG A 213 1.59 -25.51 25.94
C ARG A 213 3.09 -25.74 25.68
N PRO A 214 3.48 -26.78 24.87
CA PRO A 214 4.87 -27.00 24.51
C PRO A 214 5.58 -25.77 23.98
N ALA A 215 6.83 -25.54 24.39
CA ALA A 215 7.62 -24.37 23.97
C ALA A 215 7.79 -24.29 22.44
N GLU A 216 7.84 -25.44 21.74
CA GLU A 216 7.90 -25.51 20.28
C GLU A 216 6.73 -24.76 19.58
N ALA A 217 5.57 -24.68 20.25
CA ALA A 217 4.43 -23.95 19.73
C ALA A 217 4.61 -22.43 19.81
N GLU A 218 5.54 -21.91 20.61
CA GLU A 218 5.80 -20.47 20.68
C GLU A 218 6.64 -19.97 19.50
N ASP A 219 7.62 -20.76 19.09
CA ASP A 219 8.59 -20.40 18.05
C ASP A 219 7.99 -20.22 16.65
N ARG A 220 6.75 -20.72 16.41
CA ARG A 220 6.10 -20.71 15.10
C ARG A 220 6.92 -21.35 13.98
N ALA A 221 8.04 -21.97 14.30
CA ALA A 221 8.87 -22.71 13.37
C ALA A 221 8.32 -24.12 13.17
N VAL A 222 7.71 -24.69 14.21
CA VAL A 222 7.12 -26.02 14.16
C VAL A 222 5.67 -25.92 13.66
N PRO A 223 5.33 -26.60 12.55
CA PRO A 223 3.97 -26.59 12.01
C PRO A 223 3.03 -27.49 12.83
N GLY A 224 1.73 -27.31 12.61
CA GLY A 224 0.68 -28.14 13.23
C GLY A 224 0.06 -27.52 14.48
N HIS A 225 0.45 -26.32 14.87
CA HIS A 225 -0.16 -25.58 15.96
C HIS A 225 -1.16 -24.55 15.42
N TRP A 226 -2.42 -24.68 15.82
CA TRP A 226 -3.52 -23.88 15.31
C TRP A 226 -4.01 -22.85 16.33
N GLU A 227 -4.39 -21.69 15.87
CA GLU A 227 -5.12 -20.68 16.65
C GLU A 227 -6.58 -20.65 16.18
N GLY A 228 -7.53 -20.84 17.10
CA GLY A 228 -8.95 -20.85 16.79
C GLY A 228 -9.69 -19.63 17.35
N ASP A 229 -10.77 -19.23 16.69
CA ASP A 229 -11.65 -18.13 17.10
C ASP A 229 -13.01 -18.21 16.39
N LEU A 230 -13.99 -17.42 16.86
CA LEU A 230 -15.25 -17.21 16.17
C LEU A 230 -15.37 -15.80 15.63
N ILE A 231 -15.80 -15.68 14.37
CA ILE A 231 -16.30 -14.43 13.84
C ILE A 231 -17.81 -14.39 14.04
N ILE A 232 -18.27 -13.48 14.89
CA ILE A 232 -19.68 -13.34 15.23
C ILE A 232 -20.37 -12.38 14.25
N GLY A 233 -21.56 -12.75 13.80
CA GLY A 233 -22.44 -11.97 12.94
C GLY A 233 -23.32 -10.98 13.68
N ALA A 234 -24.26 -10.35 12.94
CA ALA A 234 -25.18 -9.39 13.47
C ALA A 234 -26.03 -9.95 14.62
N GLY A 235 -26.14 -9.19 15.70
CA GLY A 235 -26.97 -9.55 16.86
C GLY A 235 -26.57 -10.84 17.56
N ASN A 236 -25.35 -11.33 17.38
CA ASN A 236 -24.82 -12.59 17.92
C ASN A 236 -25.68 -13.83 17.51
N LYS A 237 -26.33 -13.78 16.36
CA LYS A 237 -27.23 -14.84 15.90
C LYS A 237 -26.54 -15.91 15.08
N SER A 238 -25.43 -15.58 14.45
CA SER A 238 -24.66 -16.46 13.57
C SER A 238 -23.16 -16.29 13.79
N ALA A 239 -22.40 -17.34 13.48
CA ALA A 239 -20.93 -17.30 13.57
C ALA A 239 -20.28 -18.16 12.49
N VAL A 240 -19.02 -17.87 12.21
CA VAL A 240 -18.12 -18.71 11.42
C VAL A 240 -16.85 -18.95 12.24
N GLY A 241 -16.48 -20.20 12.42
CA GLY A 241 -15.24 -20.54 13.11
C GLY A 241 -14.03 -20.37 12.18
N THR A 242 -12.91 -19.98 12.76
CA THR A 242 -11.62 -19.86 12.08
C THR A 242 -10.56 -20.68 12.78
N LEU A 243 -9.79 -21.43 12.03
CA LEU A 243 -8.57 -22.09 12.50
C LEU A 243 -7.42 -21.60 11.64
N VAL A 244 -6.41 -21.01 12.25
CA VAL A 244 -5.22 -20.47 11.55
C VAL A 244 -4.00 -21.22 12.01
N GLU A 245 -3.31 -21.88 11.08
CA GLU A 245 -2.03 -22.53 11.37
C GLU A 245 -0.96 -21.45 11.61
N ARG A 246 -0.17 -21.61 12.68
CA ARG A 246 0.68 -20.55 13.22
C ARG A 246 1.92 -20.27 12.38
N SER A 247 2.53 -21.28 11.76
CA SER A 247 3.75 -21.13 10.97
C SER A 247 3.46 -20.61 9.55
N THR A 248 2.46 -21.19 8.89
CA THR A 248 2.11 -20.91 7.49
C THR A 248 1.02 -19.87 7.30
N ARG A 249 0.30 -19.51 8.37
CA ARG A 249 -0.90 -18.65 8.31
C ARG A 249 -2.05 -19.26 7.50
N PHE A 250 -2.00 -20.56 7.26
CA PHE A 250 -3.05 -21.26 6.52
C PHE A 250 -4.35 -21.24 7.32
N LEU A 251 -5.44 -20.89 6.65
CA LEU A 251 -6.76 -20.71 7.24
C LEU A 251 -7.68 -21.87 6.86
N LEU A 252 -8.37 -22.41 7.85
CA LEU A 252 -9.57 -23.22 7.68
C LEU A 252 -10.77 -22.46 8.22
N LEU A 253 -11.89 -22.49 7.50
CA LEU A 253 -13.17 -21.93 7.93
C LEU A 253 -14.12 -23.04 8.33
N LEU A 254 -14.75 -22.87 9.49
CA LEU A 254 -15.73 -23.80 10.06
C LEU A 254 -17.14 -23.29 9.75
N HIS A 255 -17.89 -24.03 8.98
CA HIS A 255 -19.28 -23.73 8.70
C HIS A 255 -20.17 -24.19 9.86
N LEU A 256 -20.93 -23.29 10.44
CA LEU A 256 -21.76 -23.49 11.63
C LEU A 256 -23.24 -23.18 11.34
N PRO A 257 -23.90 -23.94 10.46
CA PRO A 257 -25.29 -23.66 10.04
C PRO A 257 -26.28 -23.77 11.19
N ASP A 258 -26.02 -24.66 12.14
CA ASP A 258 -26.88 -24.93 13.30
C ASP A 258 -26.52 -24.10 14.54
N GLY A 259 -25.79 -22.99 14.32
CA GLY A 259 -25.32 -22.11 15.38
C GLY A 259 -23.98 -22.56 15.98
N TYR A 260 -23.48 -21.76 16.93
CA TYR A 260 -22.13 -21.91 17.50
C TYR A 260 -22.12 -22.48 18.94
N ALA A 261 -23.11 -23.28 19.29
CA ALA A 261 -23.07 -24.05 20.52
C ALA A 261 -21.82 -24.99 20.53
N ALA A 262 -21.29 -25.28 21.73
CA ALA A 262 -20.05 -26.02 21.89
C ALA A 262 -19.99 -27.36 21.10
N VAL A 263 -21.09 -28.08 21.06
CA VAL A 263 -21.21 -29.36 20.31
C VAL A 263 -21.07 -29.15 18.80
N ASN A 264 -21.63 -28.06 18.27
CA ASN A 264 -21.56 -27.74 16.83
C ASN A 264 -20.15 -27.27 16.44
N VAL A 265 -19.50 -26.46 17.28
CA VAL A 265 -18.12 -26.01 17.07
C VAL A 265 -17.16 -27.20 17.12
N GLU A 266 -17.28 -28.07 18.13
CA GLU A 266 -16.50 -29.32 18.26
C GLU A 266 -16.64 -30.18 17.00
N LYS A 267 -17.87 -30.46 16.57
CA LYS A 267 -18.17 -31.30 15.38
C LYS A 267 -17.55 -30.70 14.12
N ALA A 268 -17.64 -29.37 13.93
CA ALA A 268 -17.08 -28.69 12.79
C ALA A 268 -15.54 -28.70 12.81
N MET A 269 -14.92 -28.47 13.97
CA MET A 269 -13.48 -28.56 14.17
C MET A 269 -12.95 -29.96 13.86
N ARG A 270 -13.55 -30.96 14.42
CA ARG A 270 -13.21 -32.40 14.19
C ARG A 270 -13.28 -32.75 12.70
N LYS A 271 -14.35 -32.34 12.01
CA LYS A 271 -14.51 -32.56 10.56
C LYS A 271 -13.43 -31.83 9.73
N ALA A 272 -12.98 -30.67 10.14
CA ALA A 272 -11.96 -29.89 9.45
C ALA A 272 -10.56 -30.48 9.66
N ILE A 273 -10.21 -30.82 10.89
CA ILE A 273 -8.88 -31.30 11.29
C ILE A 273 -8.62 -32.74 10.81
N LYS A 274 -9.60 -33.63 10.84
CA LYS A 274 -9.47 -35.02 10.32
C LYS A 274 -9.08 -35.12 8.83
N LYS A 275 -9.06 -34.03 8.11
CA LYS A 275 -8.63 -33.97 6.71
C LYS A 275 -7.15 -33.63 6.54
N LEU A 276 -6.48 -33.30 7.63
CA LEU A 276 -5.08 -32.91 7.64
C LEU A 276 -4.20 -34.12 8.01
N PRO A 277 -2.94 -34.13 7.56
CA PRO A 277 -1.93 -35.07 8.06
C PRO A 277 -1.74 -34.93 9.58
N ASP A 278 -1.47 -36.05 10.26
CA ASP A 278 -1.33 -36.06 11.72
C ASP A 278 -0.20 -35.13 12.21
N GLU A 279 0.88 -35.03 11.47
CA GLU A 279 2.03 -34.15 11.77
C GLU A 279 1.65 -32.65 11.77
N LEU A 280 0.56 -32.30 11.11
CA LEU A 280 0.03 -30.97 11.04
C LEU A 280 -1.13 -30.69 11.99
N THR A 281 -1.35 -31.57 12.98
CA THR A 281 -2.47 -31.51 13.94
C THR A 281 -2.01 -31.65 15.39
N ARG A 282 -0.99 -30.86 15.80
CA ARG A 282 -0.32 -31.00 17.11
C ARG A 282 -1.09 -30.35 18.26
N SER A 283 -1.68 -29.19 18.08
CA SER A 283 -2.48 -28.53 19.13
C SER A 283 -3.40 -27.46 18.56
N VAL A 284 -4.43 -27.11 19.35
CA VAL A 284 -5.30 -25.96 19.10
C VAL A 284 -5.22 -25.01 20.29
N THR A 285 -5.09 -23.70 20.03
CA THR A 285 -5.17 -22.64 21.04
C THR A 285 -6.44 -21.84 20.82
N TRP A 286 -7.24 -21.65 21.87
CA TRP A 286 -8.53 -20.94 21.82
C TRP A 286 -8.64 -19.94 22.97
N ASP A 287 -9.64 -19.03 22.91
CA ASP A 287 -9.96 -18.23 24.08
C ASP A 287 -10.86 -19.00 25.06
N GLN A 288 -11.18 -18.37 26.20
CA GLN A 288 -12.05 -18.96 27.21
C GLN A 288 -13.55 -18.78 26.88
N GLY A 289 -13.91 -18.85 25.58
CA GLY A 289 -15.29 -18.73 25.15
C GLY A 289 -16.09 -20.03 25.44
N SER A 290 -17.37 -19.86 25.84
CA SER A 290 -18.25 -21.00 26.15
C SER A 290 -18.47 -21.95 24.97
N GLU A 291 -18.18 -21.52 23.75
CA GLU A 291 -18.21 -22.35 22.54
C GLU A 291 -17.19 -23.49 22.54
N MET A 292 -16.20 -23.42 23.46
CA MET A 292 -15.20 -24.48 23.64
C MET A 292 -15.46 -25.36 24.86
N ALA A 293 -16.66 -25.34 25.42
CA ALA A 293 -17.00 -26.19 26.57
C ALA A 293 -16.90 -27.72 26.27
N SER A 294 -16.97 -28.12 25.00
CA SER A 294 -16.80 -29.52 24.53
C SER A 294 -15.35 -29.89 24.18
N HIS A 295 -14.35 -29.10 24.60
CA HIS A 295 -12.93 -29.29 24.24
C HIS A 295 -12.39 -30.67 24.73
N VAL A 296 -12.85 -31.18 25.86
CA VAL A 296 -12.45 -32.51 26.38
C VAL A 296 -12.88 -33.59 25.40
N SER A 297 -14.13 -33.56 24.93
CA SER A 297 -14.62 -34.50 23.92
C SER A 297 -13.81 -34.41 22.62
N PHE A 298 -13.51 -33.20 22.17
CA PHE A 298 -12.66 -32.96 21.00
C PHE A 298 -11.27 -33.63 21.17
N THR A 299 -10.63 -33.41 22.33
CA THR A 299 -9.30 -33.99 22.61
C THR A 299 -9.36 -35.52 22.68
N VAL A 300 -10.37 -36.07 23.30
CA VAL A 300 -10.55 -37.54 23.37
C VAL A 300 -10.75 -38.14 21.97
N ASP A 301 -11.55 -37.49 21.13
CA ASP A 301 -11.91 -38.01 19.80
C ASP A 301 -10.79 -37.80 18.74
N THR A 302 -9.89 -36.87 18.95
CA THR A 302 -8.87 -36.49 17.96
C THR A 302 -7.44 -36.71 18.44
N GLY A 303 -7.20 -36.87 19.72
CA GLY A 303 -5.86 -36.90 20.31
C GLY A 303 -5.17 -35.50 20.38
N ILE A 304 -5.85 -34.42 19.95
CA ILE A 304 -5.25 -33.09 19.81
C ILE A 304 -5.55 -32.28 21.08
N PRO A 305 -4.53 -31.81 21.82
CA PRO A 305 -4.72 -30.99 23.00
C PRO A 305 -5.24 -29.60 22.65
N VAL A 306 -6.12 -29.05 23.48
CA VAL A 306 -6.65 -27.70 23.39
C VAL A 306 -6.10 -26.88 24.56
N TYR A 307 -5.45 -25.76 24.24
CA TYR A 307 -4.89 -24.79 25.20
C TYR A 307 -5.71 -23.52 25.21
N PHE A 308 -5.94 -22.98 26.40
CA PHE A 308 -6.72 -21.75 26.58
C PHE A 308 -5.82 -20.55 26.86
N CYS A 309 -6.08 -19.46 26.13
CA CYS A 309 -5.39 -18.20 26.36
C CYS A 309 -5.73 -17.61 27.74
N ASP A 310 -4.81 -16.80 28.27
CA ASP A 310 -5.09 -16.04 29.49
C ASP A 310 -6.19 -15.02 29.24
N PRO A 311 -7.00 -14.69 30.26
CA PRO A 311 -8.00 -13.65 30.15
C PRO A 311 -7.37 -12.31 29.68
N HIS A 312 -8.04 -11.62 28.78
CA HIS A 312 -7.60 -10.31 28.25
C HIS A 312 -6.24 -10.29 27.54
N SER A 313 -5.77 -11.44 27.03
CA SER A 313 -4.47 -11.58 26.35
C SER A 313 -4.61 -11.83 24.83
N PRO A 314 -5.17 -10.87 24.03
CA PRO A 314 -5.40 -11.06 22.60
C PRO A 314 -4.10 -11.28 21.81
N TRP A 315 -2.95 -10.79 22.30
CA TRP A 315 -1.64 -10.98 21.66
C TRP A 315 -1.21 -12.45 21.57
N GLN A 316 -1.75 -13.31 22.43
CA GLN A 316 -1.48 -14.74 22.40
C GLN A 316 -2.07 -15.45 21.16
N ARG A 317 -3.02 -14.79 20.46
CA ARG A 317 -3.66 -15.24 19.21
C ARG A 317 -3.50 -14.23 18.06
N GLY A 318 -2.36 -13.58 17.96
CA GLY A 318 -2.12 -12.52 16.97
C GLY A 318 -2.25 -12.97 15.51
N SER A 319 -2.06 -14.27 15.21
CA SER A 319 -2.25 -14.83 13.86
C SER A 319 -3.71 -14.80 13.47
N ASN A 320 -4.57 -15.20 14.40
CA ASN A 320 -6.00 -15.28 14.19
C ASN A 320 -6.63 -13.88 14.11
N GLU A 321 -6.28 -12.97 15.02
CA GLU A 321 -6.80 -11.59 15.01
C GLU A 321 -6.52 -10.89 13.66
N ASN A 322 -5.29 -11.02 13.14
CA ASN A 322 -4.95 -10.45 11.83
C ASN A 322 -5.76 -11.08 10.69
N THR A 323 -5.91 -12.41 10.71
CA THR A 323 -6.66 -13.16 9.68
C THR A 323 -8.14 -12.83 9.73
N ASN A 324 -8.73 -12.73 10.93
CA ASN A 324 -10.11 -12.32 11.14
C ASN A 324 -10.34 -10.89 10.61
N GLY A 325 -9.35 -9.99 10.79
CA GLY A 325 -9.40 -8.65 10.21
C GLY A 325 -9.45 -8.64 8.68
N LEU A 326 -8.78 -9.59 8.01
CA LEU A 326 -8.85 -9.74 6.55
C LEU A 326 -10.17 -10.41 6.12
N LEU A 327 -10.62 -11.38 6.88
CA LEU A 327 -11.86 -12.11 6.60
C LEU A 327 -13.08 -11.17 6.65
N ARG A 328 -13.01 -10.09 7.43
CA ARG A 328 -14.03 -9.02 7.47
C ARG A 328 -14.20 -8.26 6.16
N GLN A 329 -13.32 -8.40 5.19
CA GLN A 329 -13.53 -7.88 3.83
C GLN A 329 -14.59 -8.70 3.07
N TYR A 330 -14.76 -9.98 3.40
CA TYR A 330 -15.76 -10.89 2.81
C TYR A 330 -17.02 -10.98 3.66
N MET A 331 -16.86 -10.87 4.96
CA MET A 331 -17.93 -10.97 5.97
C MET A 331 -17.90 -9.70 6.86
N PRO A 332 -18.47 -8.57 6.42
CA PRO A 332 -18.44 -7.32 7.17
C PRO A 332 -19.07 -7.48 8.56
N LYS A 333 -18.64 -6.63 9.51
CA LYS A 333 -19.30 -6.55 10.82
C LYS A 333 -20.76 -6.16 10.62
N SER A 334 -21.63 -6.65 11.51
CA SER A 334 -23.06 -6.36 11.47
C SER A 334 -23.83 -6.95 10.28
N THR A 335 -23.26 -7.95 9.60
CA THR A 335 -23.97 -8.77 8.61
C THR A 335 -24.36 -10.12 9.20
N ASP A 336 -25.43 -10.72 8.68
CA ASP A 336 -25.82 -12.08 9.05
C ASP A 336 -24.93 -13.08 8.32
N LEU A 337 -24.17 -13.86 9.09
CA LEU A 337 -23.22 -14.83 8.55
C LEU A 337 -23.88 -16.17 8.17
N SER A 338 -25.12 -16.41 8.58
CA SER A 338 -25.86 -17.62 8.20
C SER A 338 -26.23 -17.66 6.71
N GLN A 339 -26.17 -16.49 6.02
CA GLN A 339 -26.41 -16.39 4.59
C GLN A 339 -25.28 -16.99 3.74
N HIS A 340 -24.13 -17.25 4.33
CA HIS A 340 -22.98 -17.82 3.61
C HIS A 340 -23.03 -19.35 3.62
N SER A 341 -23.13 -19.93 2.44
CA SER A 341 -23.06 -21.37 2.26
C SER A 341 -21.66 -21.94 2.55
N ALA A 342 -21.56 -23.25 2.72
CA ALA A 342 -20.25 -23.93 2.81
C ALA A 342 -19.37 -23.67 1.58
N ALA A 343 -19.95 -23.53 0.39
CA ALA A 343 -19.23 -23.21 -0.85
C ALA A 343 -18.67 -21.79 -0.82
N ASP A 344 -19.39 -20.81 -0.26
CA ASP A 344 -18.90 -19.44 -0.07
C ASP A 344 -17.71 -19.42 0.87
N LEU A 345 -17.78 -20.14 1.98
CA LEU A 345 -16.67 -20.24 2.94
C LEU A 345 -15.43 -20.87 2.29
N VAL A 346 -15.58 -21.91 1.49
CA VAL A 346 -14.47 -22.49 0.72
C VAL A 346 -13.86 -21.47 -0.24
N ARG A 347 -14.68 -20.66 -0.91
CA ARG A 347 -14.21 -19.59 -1.80
C ARG A 347 -13.42 -18.52 -1.04
N PHE A 348 -13.91 -18.06 0.11
CA PHE A 348 -13.22 -17.08 0.95
C PHE A 348 -11.91 -17.66 1.52
N GLN A 349 -11.93 -18.88 1.99
CA GLN A 349 -10.75 -19.62 2.46
C GLN A 349 -9.67 -19.70 1.38
N ARG A 350 -10.03 -20.12 0.17
CA ARG A 350 -9.10 -20.16 -0.99
C ARG A 350 -8.53 -18.80 -1.33
N SER A 351 -9.38 -17.77 -1.33
CA SER A 351 -8.92 -16.39 -1.61
C SER A 351 -7.91 -15.90 -0.57
N LEU A 352 -8.17 -16.14 0.72
CA LEU A 352 -7.26 -15.73 1.80
C LEU A 352 -5.99 -16.57 1.87
N ASN A 353 -6.05 -17.84 1.60
CA ASN A 353 -4.87 -18.72 1.52
C ASN A 353 -4.03 -18.46 0.26
N GLY A 354 -4.64 -17.93 -0.79
CA GLY A 354 -3.97 -17.46 -2.00
C GLY A 354 -3.42 -16.04 -1.92
N ARG A 355 -3.65 -15.32 -0.82
CA ARG A 355 -3.20 -13.94 -0.64
C ARG A 355 -1.83 -13.88 0.03
N PRO A 356 -0.82 -13.18 -0.54
CA PRO A 356 0.51 -13.07 0.04
C PRO A 356 0.51 -12.48 1.44
N ARG A 357 1.46 -12.92 2.29
CA ARG A 357 1.60 -12.42 3.67
C ARG A 357 2.99 -11.85 3.89
N LYS A 358 3.05 -10.62 4.37
CA LYS A 358 4.32 -9.96 4.72
C LYS A 358 5.14 -10.82 5.70
N THR A 359 4.50 -11.44 6.67
CA THR A 359 5.15 -12.32 7.66
C THR A 359 5.72 -13.61 7.08
N LEU A 360 5.36 -13.95 5.85
CA LEU A 360 5.89 -15.09 5.10
C LEU A 360 6.82 -14.65 3.95
N GLY A 361 7.39 -13.45 4.02
CA GLY A 361 8.19 -12.91 2.91
C GLY A 361 7.38 -12.76 1.62
N TYR A 362 6.08 -12.46 1.72
CA TYR A 362 5.12 -12.36 0.61
C TYR A 362 4.86 -13.67 -0.15
N MET A 363 5.20 -14.81 0.43
CA MET A 363 4.66 -16.08 0.00
C MET A 363 3.19 -16.22 0.42
N LYS A 364 2.46 -17.09 -0.28
CA LYS A 364 1.05 -17.37 0.05
C LYS A 364 0.97 -18.44 1.13
N PRO A 365 0.00 -18.37 2.06
CA PRO A 365 -0.28 -19.43 3.01
C PRO A 365 -0.42 -20.80 2.35
N SER A 366 -1.10 -20.88 1.20
CA SER A 366 -1.25 -22.15 0.45
C SER A 366 0.07 -22.71 -0.06
N GLU A 367 1.01 -21.87 -0.49
CA GLU A 367 2.33 -22.30 -0.94
C GLU A 367 3.13 -22.89 0.25
N LYS A 368 3.19 -22.12 1.35
CA LYS A 368 3.88 -22.57 2.56
C LYS A 368 3.28 -23.83 3.16
N PHE A 369 1.95 -23.95 3.15
CA PHE A 369 1.29 -25.15 3.65
C PHE A 369 1.54 -26.36 2.74
N ALA A 370 1.53 -26.16 1.42
CA ALA A 370 1.84 -27.23 0.45
C ALA A 370 3.29 -27.74 0.59
N GLU A 371 4.26 -26.83 0.85
CA GLU A 371 5.64 -27.23 1.15
C GLU A 371 5.70 -28.17 2.37
N LEU A 372 4.95 -27.87 3.42
CA LEU A 372 4.90 -28.71 4.62
C LEU A 372 4.28 -30.08 4.34
N VAL A 373 3.13 -30.09 3.64
CA VAL A 373 2.46 -31.35 3.26
C VAL A 373 3.36 -32.23 2.39
N ALA A 374 4.14 -31.61 1.48
CA ALA A 374 5.09 -32.35 0.64
C ALA A 374 6.31 -32.91 1.39
N LEU A 375 6.63 -32.38 2.56
CA LEU A 375 7.70 -32.85 3.44
C LEU A 375 7.22 -33.90 4.48
N THR A 376 5.91 -34.10 4.54
CA THR A 376 5.30 -35.11 5.43
C THR A 376 5.33 -36.47 4.72
N PRO A 377 5.90 -37.50 5.32
CA PRO A 377 6.09 -38.83 4.70
C PRO A 377 4.76 -39.52 4.35
#